data_4e152580e67d6bc13cccf9c0d3d4ca2e
#
_entry.id   4e152580e67d6bc13cccf9c0d3d4ca2e
#
_cell.length_a   1.000
_cell.length_b   1.000
_cell.length_c   1.000
_cell.angle_alpha   90.00
_cell.angle_beta   90.00
_cell.angle_gamma   90.00
#
_symmetry.space_group_name_H-M   'P 1'
#
loop_
_entity.id
_entity.type
_entity.pdbx_description
1 polymer ?
#
loop_
_entity_poly.entity_id
_entity_poly.type
_entity_poly.pdbx_seq_one_letter_code
_entity_poly.pdbx_strand_id
1 'polypeptide(L)'
;MRMSNPSHLPACDDSTEKNNLLAEKNKMLTVTMNNEIRIATLSERNRIAREIHDNVGHMLSRAILQLGAIMTVYRKDTIYDNLVPIKYSLDTAMNNIRESVHDLHKDGFNVKETAESILSALGNYDIDFICDISQNADKEVKYAFITILKEAVTNIEKYCNGNKVRVVISELEEYYQMLIQDNGVVLKGMFHPGAGIGTSNMEERVKALNGIITFGTKDGFRIFISVPKKRQNEDG
;
A
#
# COMPACT_ATOMS: atom_id res chain seq x y z
N MET A 1 9.70 -52.56 72.88
CA MET A 1 10.52 -51.40 72.57
C MET A 1 10.85 -51.46 71.08
N ARG A 2 10.01 -50.80 70.26
CA ARG A 2 10.23 -50.70 68.81
C ARG A 2 10.57 -49.27 68.50
N MET A 3 11.80 -49.02 68.10
CA MET A 3 12.23 -47.71 67.60
C MET A 3 11.73 -47.52 66.18
N SER A 4 10.90 -46.55 65.99
CA SER A 4 10.49 -46.05 64.66
C SER A 4 11.59 -45.17 64.09
N ASN A 5 12.03 -45.51 62.91
CA ASN A 5 12.98 -44.74 62.13
C ASN A 5 12.23 -43.66 61.36
N PRO A 6 12.53 -42.37 61.51
CA PRO A 6 12.01 -41.32 60.61
C PRO A 6 13.13 -40.89 59.69
N SER A 7 12.94 -40.96 58.42
CA SER A 7 13.55 -40.06 57.47
C SER A 7 13.62 -40.66 56.06
N HIS A 8 12.57 -40.51 55.30
CA HIS A 8 12.66 -40.30 53.89
C HIS A 8 11.82 -39.09 53.53
N LEU A 9 12.41 -37.92 53.61
CA LEU A 9 11.91 -36.71 53.00
C LEU A 9 12.39 -36.64 51.54
N PRO A 10 11.57 -36.11 50.64
CA PRO A 10 11.74 -36.24 49.18
C PRO A 10 12.75 -35.24 48.66
N ALA A 11 13.94 -35.68 48.36
CA ALA A 11 14.94 -34.93 47.58
C ALA A 11 14.57 -34.82 46.08
N CYS A 12 13.41 -35.36 45.68
CA CYS A 12 12.95 -35.38 44.27
C CYS A 12 12.15 -34.15 43.86
N ASP A 13 11.59 -33.40 44.82
CA ASP A 13 10.71 -32.26 44.51
C ASP A 13 11.48 -30.98 44.09
N ASP A 14 12.63 -30.72 44.76
CA ASP A 14 13.43 -29.51 44.52
C ASP A 14 14.10 -29.53 43.13
N SER A 15 14.44 -30.71 42.61
CA SER A 15 15.06 -30.84 41.28
C SER A 15 14.06 -30.66 40.14
N THR A 16 12.81 -31.11 40.32
CA THR A 16 11.72 -30.91 39.34
C THR A 16 11.28 -29.48 39.29
N GLU A 17 11.20 -28.80 40.43
CA GLU A 17 10.84 -27.40 40.54
C GLU A 17 11.91 -26.49 39.85
N LYS A 18 13.17 -26.76 40.10
CA LYS A 18 14.30 -26.08 39.42
C LYS A 18 14.30 -26.28 37.89
N ASN A 19 14.00 -27.49 37.45
CA ASN A 19 13.93 -27.77 36.00
C ASN A 19 12.76 -27.07 35.34
N ASN A 20 11.62 -27.00 36.01
CA ASN A 20 10.45 -26.24 35.51
C ASN A 20 10.76 -24.74 35.43
N LEU A 21 11.39 -24.18 36.46
CA LEU A 21 11.78 -22.76 36.49
C LEU A 21 12.81 -22.43 35.41
N LEU A 22 13.78 -23.34 35.16
CA LEU A 22 14.75 -23.19 34.07
C LEU A 22 14.08 -23.25 32.69
N ALA A 23 13.12 -24.16 32.49
CA ALA A 23 12.36 -24.27 31.26
C ALA A 23 11.52 -23.00 30.98
N GLU A 24 10.90 -22.44 32.01
CA GLU A 24 10.13 -21.19 31.93
C GLU A 24 11.04 -20.00 31.60
N LYS A 25 12.18 -19.87 32.28
CA LYS A 25 13.18 -18.84 31.98
C LYS A 25 13.73 -18.96 30.56
N ASN A 26 14.04 -20.17 30.09
CA ASN A 26 14.51 -20.41 28.73
C ASN A 26 13.43 -20.02 27.69
N LYS A 27 12.17 -20.35 27.94
CA LYS A 27 11.05 -19.93 27.09
C LYS A 27 10.92 -18.41 27.05
N MET A 28 11.01 -17.75 28.19
CA MET A 28 10.93 -16.28 28.30
C MET A 28 12.11 -15.60 27.58
N LEU A 29 13.33 -16.11 27.75
CA LEU A 29 14.53 -15.63 27.03
C LEU A 29 14.39 -15.79 25.52
N THR A 30 13.88 -16.92 25.05
CA THR A 30 13.65 -17.16 23.62
C THR A 30 12.65 -16.18 23.03
N VAL A 31 11.54 -15.90 23.73
CA VAL A 31 10.53 -14.91 23.33
C VAL A 31 11.14 -13.50 23.28
N THR A 32 11.90 -13.13 24.32
CA THR A 32 12.55 -11.81 24.36
C THR A 32 13.57 -11.66 23.25
N MET A 33 14.42 -12.66 23.02
CA MET A 33 15.42 -12.66 21.94
C MET A 33 14.77 -12.57 20.56
N ASN A 34 13.67 -13.29 20.32
CA ASN A 34 12.93 -13.20 19.06
C ASN A 34 12.32 -11.81 18.84
N ASN A 35 11.83 -11.18 19.90
CA ASN A 35 11.30 -9.80 19.83
C ASN A 35 12.44 -8.79 19.55
N GLU A 36 13.60 -8.93 20.19
CA GLU A 36 14.76 -8.07 19.93
C GLU A 36 15.27 -8.21 18.49
N ILE A 37 15.38 -9.43 17.98
CA ILE A 37 15.74 -9.67 16.57
C ILE A 37 14.72 -9.04 15.63
N ARG A 38 13.43 -9.16 15.93
CA ARG A 38 12.36 -8.53 15.13
C ARG A 38 12.48 -7.01 15.13
N ILE A 39 12.68 -6.40 16.29
CA ILE A 39 12.86 -4.95 16.42
C ILE A 39 14.11 -4.48 15.66
N ALA A 40 15.24 -5.16 15.81
CA ALA A 40 16.47 -4.85 15.10
C ALA A 40 16.29 -4.96 13.57
N THR A 41 15.61 -6.00 13.10
CA THR A 41 15.32 -6.20 11.68
C THR A 41 14.42 -5.08 11.12
N LEU A 42 13.38 -4.70 11.86
CA LEU A 42 12.50 -3.60 11.47
C LEU A 42 13.23 -2.25 11.46
N SER A 43 14.08 -2.00 12.45
CA SER A 43 14.91 -0.78 12.52
C SER A 43 15.87 -0.68 11.34
N GLU A 44 16.54 -1.78 10.98
CA GLU A 44 17.46 -1.82 9.84
C GLU A 44 16.73 -1.65 8.50
N ARG A 45 15.57 -2.29 8.32
CA ARG A 45 14.71 -2.05 7.16
C ARG A 45 14.34 -0.58 7.02
N ASN A 46 13.94 0.06 8.12
CA ASN A 46 13.60 1.47 8.14
C ASN A 46 14.79 2.38 7.84
N ARG A 47 16.00 2.01 8.26
CA ARG A 47 17.24 2.73 7.94
C ARG A 47 17.55 2.64 6.45
N ILE A 48 17.51 1.42 5.88
CA ILE A 48 17.75 1.18 4.46
C ILE A 48 16.72 1.91 3.60
N ALA A 49 15.45 1.87 3.97
CA ALA A 49 14.38 2.56 3.28
C ALA A 49 14.62 4.07 3.18
N ARG A 50 15.04 4.72 4.27
CA ARG A 50 15.39 6.16 4.26
C ARG A 50 16.61 6.43 3.38
N GLU A 51 17.63 5.61 3.46
CA GLU A 51 18.85 5.76 2.67
C GLU A 51 18.58 5.63 1.16
N ILE A 52 17.70 4.68 0.76
CA ILE A 52 17.26 4.56 -0.64
C ILE A 52 16.45 5.79 -1.06
N HIS A 53 15.52 6.25 -0.22
CA HIS A 53 14.72 7.44 -0.52
C HIS A 53 15.61 8.68 -0.71
N ASP A 54 16.54 8.90 0.20
CA ASP A 54 17.38 10.10 0.19
C ASP A 54 18.39 10.08 -0.97
N ASN A 55 19.01 8.95 -1.26
CA ASN A 55 20.04 8.87 -2.29
C ASN A 55 19.42 8.66 -3.69
N VAL A 56 18.66 7.60 -3.88
CA VAL A 56 18.13 7.23 -5.21
C VAL A 56 16.94 8.12 -5.57
N GLY A 57 16.06 8.39 -4.62
CA GLY A 57 14.91 9.27 -4.83
C GLY A 57 15.32 10.68 -5.25
N HIS A 58 16.33 11.27 -4.60
CA HIS A 58 16.84 12.59 -4.97
C HIS A 58 17.57 12.60 -6.32
N MET A 59 18.31 11.53 -6.67
CA MET A 59 18.96 11.44 -7.98
C MET A 59 17.93 11.35 -9.12
N LEU A 60 16.91 10.51 -8.96
CA LEU A 60 15.84 10.37 -9.96
C LEU A 60 15.02 11.64 -10.08
N SER A 61 14.67 12.29 -8.99
CA SER A 61 13.94 13.57 -9.03
C SER A 61 14.70 14.64 -9.82
N ARG A 62 16.01 14.74 -9.63
CA ARG A 62 16.86 15.66 -10.40
C ARG A 62 16.90 15.29 -11.89
N ALA A 63 17.02 14.00 -12.22
CA ALA A 63 17.03 13.54 -13.61
C ALA A 63 15.68 13.84 -14.30
N ILE A 64 14.56 13.62 -13.63
CA ILE A 64 13.21 13.94 -14.14
C ILE A 64 13.06 15.45 -14.40
N LEU A 65 13.53 16.30 -13.47
CA LEU A 65 13.49 17.76 -13.63
C LEU A 65 14.35 18.23 -14.80
N GLN A 66 15.57 17.71 -14.91
CA GLN A 66 16.47 18.05 -16.05
C GLN A 66 15.89 17.62 -17.38
N LEU A 67 15.33 16.40 -17.46
CA LEU A 67 14.67 15.91 -18.66
C LEU A 67 13.44 16.75 -19.01
N GLY A 68 12.63 17.15 -18.01
CA GLY A 68 11.50 18.04 -18.19
C GLY A 68 11.91 19.42 -18.77
N ALA A 69 13.04 19.98 -18.30
CA ALA A 69 13.59 21.22 -18.82
C ALA A 69 14.02 21.07 -20.29
N ILE A 70 14.71 19.98 -20.64
CA ILE A 70 15.11 19.67 -22.02
C ILE A 70 13.88 19.54 -22.92
N MET A 71 12.86 18.78 -22.49
CA MET A 71 11.62 18.61 -23.24
C MET A 71 10.86 19.93 -23.48
N THR A 72 10.97 20.89 -22.55
CA THR A 72 10.36 22.20 -22.72
C THR A 72 11.03 23.01 -23.82
N VAL A 73 12.36 22.94 -23.90
CA VAL A 73 13.16 23.63 -24.93
C VAL A 73 12.93 23.02 -26.31
N TYR A 74 12.91 21.70 -26.43
CA TYR A 74 12.83 20.96 -27.69
C TYR A 74 11.42 20.48 -28.04
N ARG A 75 10.38 21.18 -27.57
CA ARG A 75 8.96 20.76 -27.68
C ARG A 75 8.47 20.58 -29.12
N LYS A 76 9.13 21.20 -30.11
CA LYS A 76 8.78 21.14 -31.55
C LYS A 76 9.79 20.31 -32.36
N ASP A 77 10.72 19.62 -31.73
CA ASP A 77 11.78 18.85 -32.38
C ASP A 77 11.41 17.36 -32.38
N THR A 78 11.85 16.62 -33.41
CA THR A 78 11.72 15.15 -33.48
C THR A 78 12.34 14.41 -32.28
N ILE A 79 13.27 15.05 -31.58
CA ILE A 79 13.88 14.52 -30.35
C ILE A 79 12.88 14.42 -29.18
N TYR A 80 11.82 15.25 -29.20
CA TYR A 80 10.79 15.26 -28.16
C TYR A 80 10.12 13.89 -28.00
N ASP A 81 9.76 13.26 -29.14
CA ASP A 81 9.08 11.95 -29.13
C ASP A 81 9.96 10.85 -28.53
N ASN A 82 11.28 10.97 -28.69
CA ASN A 82 12.26 10.04 -28.11
C ASN A 82 12.48 10.28 -26.59
N LEU A 83 12.24 11.49 -26.10
CA LEU A 83 12.39 11.83 -24.67
C LEU A 83 11.18 11.43 -23.84
N VAL A 84 9.99 11.35 -24.43
CA VAL A 84 8.74 10.95 -23.73
C VAL A 84 8.86 9.56 -23.09
N PRO A 85 9.30 8.50 -23.78
CA PRO A 85 9.47 7.18 -23.18
C PRO A 85 10.51 7.15 -22.05
N ILE A 86 11.58 7.94 -22.19
CA ILE A 86 12.64 8.03 -21.18
C ILE A 86 12.09 8.67 -19.91
N LYS A 87 11.34 9.77 -20.05
CA LYS A 87 10.68 10.42 -18.92
C LYS A 87 9.71 9.46 -18.22
N TYR A 88 8.92 8.75 -18.99
CA TYR A 88 7.98 7.75 -18.46
C TYR A 88 8.71 6.65 -17.67
N SER A 89 9.80 6.13 -18.19
CA SER A 89 10.60 5.11 -17.49
C SER A 89 11.18 5.61 -16.17
N LEU A 90 11.63 6.86 -16.13
CA LEU A 90 12.14 7.49 -14.91
C LEU A 90 11.03 7.76 -13.88
N ASP A 91 9.87 8.26 -14.31
CA ASP A 91 8.69 8.47 -13.46
C ASP A 91 8.21 7.14 -12.87
N THR A 92 8.18 6.07 -13.67
CA THR A 92 7.82 4.71 -13.23
C THR A 92 8.83 4.16 -12.23
N ALA A 93 10.13 4.28 -12.51
CA ALA A 93 11.18 3.85 -11.59
C ALA A 93 11.11 4.59 -10.24
N MET A 94 10.83 5.90 -10.27
CA MET A 94 10.66 6.70 -9.06
C MET A 94 9.46 6.24 -8.23
N ASN A 95 8.34 5.92 -8.89
CA ASN A 95 7.15 5.41 -8.21
C ASN A 95 7.39 4.04 -7.60
N ASN A 96 8.06 3.13 -8.32
CA ASN A 96 8.41 1.81 -7.81
C ASN A 96 9.34 1.88 -6.59
N ILE A 97 10.30 2.81 -6.59
CA ILE A 97 11.18 3.03 -5.43
C ILE A 97 10.40 3.59 -4.25
N ARG A 98 9.54 4.58 -4.47
CA ARG A 98 8.68 5.12 -3.41
C ARG A 98 7.79 4.04 -2.80
N GLU A 99 7.22 3.18 -3.63
CA GLU A 99 6.42 2.04 -3.17
C GLU A 99 7.26 1.06 -2.34
N SER A 100 8.42 0.64 -2.85
CA SER A 100 9.32 -0.29 -2.15
C SER A 100 9.78 0.25 -0.80
N VAL A 101 10.07 1.55 -0.72
CA VAL A 101 10.46 2.24 0.53
C VAL A 101 9.28 2.37 1.48
N HIS A 102 8.09 2.64 0.96
CA HIS A 102 6.87 2.78 1.76
C HIS A 102 6.41 1.43 2.32
N ASP A 103 6.58 0.32 1.57
CA ASP A 103 6.29 -1.04 2.03
C ASP A 103 7.16 -1.48 3.22
N LEU A 104 8.37 -0.92 3.33
CA LEU A 104 9.26 -1.16 4.45
C LEU A 104 8.83 -0.44 5.75
N HIS A 105 7.93 0.56 5.67
CA HIS A 105 7.64 1.46 6.80
C HIS A 105 6.35 1.16 7.58
N LYS A 106 5.42 0.32 7.07
CA LYS A 106 4.11 0.18 7.76
C LYS A 106 3.62 -1.24 7.92
N ASP A 107 3.86 -1.80 9.10
CA ASP A 107 2.91 -2.73 9.73
C ASP A 107 1.77 -1.86 10.33
N GLY A 108 0.56 -1.89 9.70
CA GLY A 108 -0.63 -1.23 10.26
C GLY A 108 -1.15 0.04 9.58
N PHE A 109 -0.99 0.14 8.28
CA PHE A 109 -1.55 1.24 7.49
C PHE A 109 -3.10 1.21 7.48
N ASN A 110 -3.72 2.30 7.95
CA ASN A 110 -5.16 2.47 7.97
C ASN A 110 -5.65 3.09 6.65
N VAL A 111 -6.32 2.29 5.82
CA VAL A 111 -6.86 2.71 4.52
C VAL A 111 -7.81 3.90 4.68
N LYS A 112 -8.69 3.87 5.69
CA LYS A 112 -9.69 4.91 5.92
C LYS A 112 -9.04 6.27 6.19
N GLU A 113 -8.14 6.34 7.16
CA GLU A 113 -7.43 7.58 7.52
C GLU A 113 -6.61 8.14 6.35
N THR A 114 -5.95 7.26 5.60
CA THR A 114 -5.15 7.66 4.43
C THR A 114 -6.04 8.15 3.30
N ALA A 115 -7.17 7.49 3.03
CA ALA A 115 -8.14 7.92 2.03
C ALA A 115 -8.77 9.27 2.40
N GLU A 116 -9.16 9.47 3.66
CA GLU A 116 -9.68 10.76 4.17
C GLU A 116 -8.65 11.89 3.96
N SER A 117 -7.38 11.62 4.26
CA SER A 117 -6.30 12.60 4.03
C SER A 117 -6.12 12.95 2.55
N ILE A 118 -6.22 11.98 1.63
CA ILE A 118 -6.14 12.22 0.18
C ILE A 118 -7.35 13.01 -0.31
N LEU A 119 -8.55 12.63 0.14
CA LEU A 119 -9.80 13.29 -0.24
C LEU A 119 -9.90 14.73 0.28
N SER A 120 -9.22 15.06 1.38
CA SER A 120 -9.18 16.42 1.92
C SER A 120 -8.57 17.44 0.95
N ALA A 121 -7.78 17.01 -0.03
CA ALA A 121 -7.29 17.88 -1.11
C ALA A 121 -8.44 18.47 -1.97
N LEU A 122 -9.58 17.77 -2.07
CA LEU A 122 -10.78 18.20 -2.79
C LEU A 122 -11.65 19.14 -1.96
N GLY A 123 -11.06 20.15 -1.34
CA GLY A 123 -11.71 21.03 -0.34
C GLY A 123 -13.01 21.73 -0.77
N ASN A 124 -13.29 21.82 -2.10
CA ASN A 124 -14.50 22.48 -2.64
C ASN A 124 -15.56 21.47 -3.15
N TYR A 125 -15.34 20.19 -2.96
CA TYR A 125 -16.25 19.14 -3.42
C TYR A 125 -17.10 18.60 -2.25
N ASP A 126 -18.35 18.26 -2.57
CA ASP A 126 -19.22 17.47 -1.70
C ASP A 126 -18.81 15.99 -1.80
N ILE A 127 -18.22 15.46 -0.72
CA ILE A 127 -17.59 14.14 -0.71
C ILE A 127 -18.46 13.14 0.04
N ASP A 128 -18.94 12.11 -0.67
CA ASP A 128 -19.59 10.93 -0.10
C ASP A 128 -18.57 9.78 -0.01
N PHE A 129 -18.00 9.57 1.18
CA PHE A 129 -16.97 8.58 1.41
C PHE A 129 -17.42 7.47 2.35
N ILE A 130 -17.35 6.24 1.87
CA ILE A 130 -17.65 5.02 2.62
C ILE A 130 -16.42 4.11 2.55
N CYS A 131 -15.93 3.66 3.70
CA CYS A 131 -14.80 2.73 3.77
C CYS A 131 -15.10 1.62 4.76
N ASP A 132 -15.32 0.43 4.22
CA ASP A 132 -15.56 -0.80 4.96
C ASP A 132 -14.56 -1.87 4.47
N ILE A 133 -13.34 -1.76 4.96
CA ILE A 133 -12.24 -2.70 4.69
C ILE A 133 -11.52 -3.01 6.00
N SER A 134 -11.26 -4.28 6.24
CA SER A 134 -10.63 -4.72 7.49
C SER A 134 -9.14 -4.30 7.55
N GLN A 135 -8.63 -4.17 8.76
CA GLN A 135 -7.20 -3.93 8.98
C GLN A 135 -6.32 -5.11 8.52
N ASN A 136 -6.89 -6.30 8.49
CA ASN A 136 -6.22 -7.54 8.05
C ASN A 136 -6.34 -7.78 6.54
N ALA A 137 -7.02 -6.92 5.79
CA ALA A 137 -7.12 -7.02 4.34
C ALA A 137 -5.72 -7.05 3.68
N ASP A 138 -5.66 -7.69 2.51
CA ASP A 138 -4.41 -7.87 1.76
C ASP A 138 -3.68 -6.52 1.58
N LYS A 139 -2.42 -6.49 2.00
CA LYS A 139 -1.60 -5.27 1.96
C LYS A 139 -1.46 -4.73 0.53
N GLU A 140 -1.25 -5.61 -0.44
CA GLU A 140 -1.08 -5.24 -1.84
C GLU A 140 -2.36 -4.57 -2.39
N VAL A 141 -3.54 -5.07 -2.00
CA VAL A 141 -4.83 -4.47 -2.38
C VAL A 141 -5.01 -3.09 -1.74
N LYS A 142 -4.73 -2.95 -0.45
CA LYS A 142 -4.81 -1.67 0.26
C LYS A 142 -3.93 -0.61 -0.42
N TYR A 143 -2.71 -0.98 -0.79
CA TYR A 143 -1.80 -0.09 -1.51
C TYR A 143 -2.30 0.29 -2.89
N ALA A 144 -2.77 -0.69 -3.65
CA ALA A 144 -3.31 -0.46 -4.97
C ALA A 144 -4.47 0.55 -4.90
N PHE A 145 -5.40 0.36 -3.97
CA PHE A 145 -6.55 1.23 -3.79
C PHE A 145 -6.15 2.66 -3.44
N ILE A 146 -5.21 2.85 -2.51
CA ILE A 146 -4.76 4.19 -2.13
C ILE A 146 -4.00 4.88 -3.26
N THR A 147 -3.16 4.16 -3.99
CA THR A 147 -2.42 4.73 -5.13
C THR A 147 -3.38 5.16 -6.24
N ILE A 148 -4.39 4.32 -6.55
CA ILE A 148 -5.40 4.64 -7.56
C ILE A 148 -6.29 5.80 -7.09
N LEU A 149 -6.68 5.84 -5.81
CA LEU A 149 -7.42 6.97 -5.26
C LEU A 149 -6.66 8.29 -5.40
N LYS A 150 -5.36 8.30 -5.09
CA LYS A 150 -4.52 9.49 -5.23
C LYS A 150 -4.45 10.00 -6.68
N GLU A 151 -4.27 9.10 -7.64
CA GLU A 151 -4.28 9.44 -9.06
C GLU A 151 -5.65 9.91 -9.53
N ALA A 152 -6.73 9.27 -9.07
CA ALA A 152 -8.11 9.68 -9.37
C ALA A 152 -8.42 11.09 -8.83
N VAL A 153 -8.03 11.40 -7.60
CA VAL A 153 -8.17 12.74 -7.00
C VAL A 153 -7.42 13.78 -7.81
N THR A 154 -6.18 13.48 -8.22
CA THR A 154 -5.40 14.38 -9.09
C THR A 154 -6.09 14.62 -10.45
N ASN A 155 -6.73 13.59 -11.00
CA ASN A 155 -7.47 13.71 -12.25
C ASN A 155 -8.77 14.51 -12.07
N ILE A 156 -9.47 14.32 -10.95
CA ILE A 156 -10.66 15.12 -10.59
C ILE A 156 -10.30 16.60 -10.46
N GLU A 157 -9.25 16.94 -9.73
CA GLU A 157 -8.78 18.33 -9.59
C GLU A 157 -8.46 19.00 -10.94
N LYS A 158 -7.87 18.22 -11.86
CA LYS A 158 -7.44 18.76 -13.17
C LYS A 158 -8.54 18.85 -14.22
N TYR A 159 -9.48 17.92 -14.20
CA TYR A 159 -10.38 17.71 -15.34
C TYR A 159 -11.86 17.72 -14.99
N CYS A 160 -12.24 17.54 -13.72
CA CYS A 160 -13.63 17.54 -13.32
C CYS A 160 -14.17 18.97 -13.23
N ASN A 161 -15.28 19.22 -13.89
CA ASN A 161 -16.04 20.47 -13.81
C ASN A 161 -17.30 20.34 -12.92
N GLY A 162 -17.42 19.23 -12.20
CA GLY A 162 -18.46 18.98 -11.21
C GLY A 162 -18.07 19.49 -9.82
N ASN A 163 -18.89 19.12 -8.84
CA ASN A 163 -18.70 19.50 -7.44
C ASN A 163 -19.00 18.38 -6.44
N LYS A 164 -19.24 17.15 -6.93
CA LYS A 164 -19.50 15.98 -6.07
C LYS A 164 -18.59 14.84 -6.44
N VAL A 165 -18.09 14.15 -5.41
CA VAL A 165 -17.26 12.96 -5.55
C VAL A 165 -17.78 11.91 -4.58
N ARG A 166 -18.01 10.70 -5.10
CA ARG A 166 -18.35 9.53 -4.31
C ARG A 166 -17.22 8.52 -4.36
N VAL A 167 -16.78 8.07 -3.19
CA VAL A 167 -15.77 7.03 -3.05
C VAL A 167 -16.29 5.95 -2.11
N VAL A 168 -16.32 4.71 -2.58
CA VAL A 168 -16.72 3.56 -1.79
C VAL A 168 -15.60 2.52 -1.86
N ILE A 169 -15.09 2.11 -0.71
CA ILE A 169 -14.14 1.01 -0.57
C ILE A 169 -14.81 -0.04 0.30
N SER A 170 -14.92 -1.26 -0.19
CA SER A 170 -15.60 -2.35 0.50
C SER A 170 -14.85 -3.67 0.40
N GLU A 171 -14.92 -4.41 1.50
CA GLU A 171 -14.47 -5.78 1.59
C GLU A 171 -15.70 -6.71 1.59
N LEU A 172 -15.84 -7.49 0.54
CA LEU A 172 -16.86 -8.52 0.42
C LEU A 172 -16.27 -9.89 0.80
N GLU A 173 -17.10 -10.91 0.80
CA GLU A 173 -16.68 -12.26 1.16
C GLU A 173 -15.53 -12.76 0.30
N GLU A 174 -15.62 -12.61 -1.03
CA GLU A 174 -14.64 -13.12 -1.99
C GLU A 174 -13.83 -12.03 -2.73
N TYR A 175 -14.21 -10.75 -2.58
CA TYR A 175 -13.63 -9.65 -3.35
C TYR A 175 -13.40 -8.42 -2.49
N TYR A 176 -12.40 -7.64 -2.88
CA TYR A 176 -12.23 -6.25 -2.50
C TYR A 176 -12.74 -5.37 -3.64
N GLN A 177 -13.49 -4.33 -3.34
CA GLN A 177 -14.04 -3.45 -4.35
C GLN A 177 -13.75 -1.98 -4.03
N MET A 178 -13.54 -1.18 -5.07
CA MET A 178 -13.46 0.27 -4.96
C MET A 178 -14.23 0.92 -6.11
N LEU A 179 -15.06 1.90 -5.74
CA LEU A 179 -15.78 2.79 -6.66
C LEU A 179 -15.32 4.22 -6.40
N ILE A 180 -14.94 4.93 -7.46
CA ILE A 180 -14.69 6.38 -7.45
C ILE A 180 -15.55 6.96 -8.55
N GLN A 181 -16.37 7.97 -8.26
CA GLN A 181 -17.24 8.62 -9.22
C GLN A 181 -17.33 10.10 -8.92
N ASP A 182 -17.14 10.94 -9.92
CA ASP A 182 -17.47 12.35 -9.89
C ASP A 182 -18.78 12.63 -10.64
N ASN A 183 -19.28 13.86 -10.55
CA ASN A 183 -20.46 14.32 -11.29
C ASN A 183 -20.11 15.32 -12.41
N GLY A 184 -18.87 15.36 -12.86
CA GLY A 184 -18.44 16.21 -13.95
C GLY A 184 -18.94 15.75 -15.32
N VAL A 185 -18.96 16.65 -16.28
CA VAL A 185 -19.33 16.33 -17.65
C VAL A 185 -18.09 15.91 -18.43
N VAL A 186 -18.06 14.64 -18.84
CA VAL A 186 -17.01 14.14 -19.73
C VAL A 186 -17.39 14.39 -21.17
N LEU A 187 -16.67 15.26 -21.86
CA LEU A 187 -16.92 15.54 -23.28
C LEU A 187 -16.58 14.30 -24.13
N LYS A 188 -17.45 13.96 -25.09
CA LYS A 188 -17.23 12.84 -26.01
C LYS A 188 -15.89 13.00 -26.73
N GLY A 189 -15.04 11.99 -26.64
CA GLY A 189 -13.71 11.99 -27.26
C GLY A 189 -12.56 12.51 -26.37
N MET A 190 -12.85 13.00 -25.18
CA MET A 190 -11.82 13.48 -24.24
C MET A 190 -11.22 12.37 -23.39
N PHE A 191 -11.93 11.26 -23.23
CA PHE A 191 -11.49 10.09 -22.47
C PHE A 191 -11.45 8.86 -23.37
N HIS A 192 -10.26 8.24 -23.45
CA HIS A 192 -10.07 6.92 -24.04
C HIS A 192 -9.43 6.04 -22.96
N PRO A 193 -10.07 4.92 -22.58
CA PRO A 193 -9.46 3.94 -21.66
C PRO A 193 -8.07 3.54 -22.16
N GLY A 194 -7.06 3.61 -21.31
CA GLY A 194 -5.68 3.25 -21.66
C GLY A 194 -4.90 4.28 -22.48
N ALA A 195 -5.50 5.41 -22.89
CA ALA A 195 -4.80 6.42 -23.68
C ALA A 195 -4.00 7.42 -22.83
N GLY A 196 -4.24 7.48 -21.51
CA GLY A 196 -3.50 8.32 -20.56
C GLY A 196 -2.56 7.47 -19.71
N ILE A 197 -1.38 8.02 -19.39
CA ILE A 197 -0.37 7.34 -18.55
C ILE A 197 -0.98 6.92 -17.21
N GLY A 198 -1.82 7.76 -16.59
CA GLY A 198 -2.46 7.48 -15.30
C GLY A 198 -3.44 6.30 -15.34
N THR A 199 -4.30 6.22 -16.36
CA THR A 199 -5.26 5.12 -16.51
C THR A 199 -4.59 3.80 -16.86
N SER A 200 -3.55 3.82 -17.68
CA SER A 200 -2.74 2.62 -17.99
C SER A 200 -2.06 2.06 -16.74
N ASN A 201 -1.48 2.92 -15.90
CA ASN A 201 -0.87 2.51 -14.64
C ASN A 201 -1.89 1.90 -13.66
N MET A 202 -3.11 2.46 -13.61
CA MET A 202 -4.19 1.88 -12.80
C MET A 202 -4.56 0.48 -13.30
N GLU A 203 -4.69 0.30 -14.63
CA GLU A 203 -5.00 -1.00 -15.25
C GLU A 203 -3.92 -2.05 -14.94
N GLU A 204 -2.65 -1.71 -15.14
CA GLU A 204 -1.52 -2.61 -14.87
C GLU A 204 -1.48 -3.04 -13.40
N ARG A 205 -1.70 -2.10 -12.48
CA ARG A 205 -1.70 -2.36 -11.04
C ARG A 205 -2.83 -3.30 -10.63
N VAL A 206 -4.05 -3.08 -11.11
CA VAL A 206 -5.19 -3.94 -10.82
C VAL A 206 -5.03 -5.32 -11.45
N LYS A 207 -4.49 -5.39 -12.67
CA LYS A 207 -4.17 -6.64 -13.36
C LYS A 207 -3.11 -7.47 -12.64
N ALA A 208 -2.10 -6.85 -12.04
CA ALA A 208 -1.09 -7.53 -11.22
C ALA A 208 -1.70 -8.24 -9.99
N LEU A 209 -2.87 -7.77 -9.52
CA LEU A 209 -3.65 -8.39 -8.44
C LEU A 209 -4.72 -9.37 -8.95
N ASN A 210 -4.70 -9.75 -10.22
CA ASN A 210 -5.73 -10.54 -10.88
C ASN A 210 -7.14 -9.90 -10.78
N GLY A 211 -7.18 -8.58 -10.63
CA GLY A 211 -8.42 -7.81 -10.53
C GLY A 211 -8.89 -7.29 -11.88
N ILE A 212 -10.07 -6.68 -11.85
CA ILE A 212 -10.72 -6.05 -12.99
C ILE A 212 -10.92 -4.57 -12.66
N ILE A 213 -10.60 -3.69 -13.59
CA ILE A 213 -10.90 -2.26 -13.54
C ILE A 213 -11.76 -1.88 -14.73
N THR A 214 -12.75 -1.04 -14.51
CA THR A 214 -13.60 -0.49 -15.57
C THR A 214 -13.76 1.01 -15.40
N PHE A 215 -13.76 1.73 -16.52
CA PHE A 215 -13.99 3.15 -16.60
C PHE A 215 -15.34 3.43 -17.27
N GLY A 216 -16.07 4.39 -16.74
CA GLY A 216 -17.35 4.84 -17.27
C GLY A 216 -17.41 6.36 -17.35
N THR A 217 -18.20 6.86 -18.30
CA THR A 217 -18.38 8.32 -18.52
C THR A 217 -19.85 8.73 -18.50
N LYS A 218 -20.75 7.83 -18.06
CA LYS A 218 -22.16 8.11 -17.89
C LYS A 218 -22.38 8.72 -16.51
N ASP A 219 -22.96 9.88 -16.45
CA ASP A 219 -23.24 10.61 -15.20
C ASP A 219 -21.99 10.97 -14.39
N GLY A 220 -20.92 11.43 -15.09
CA GLY A 220 -19.61 11.74 -14.55
C GLY A 220 -18.53 10.72 -14.95
N PHE A 221 -17.31 10.93 -14.49
CA PHE A 221 -16.25 9.95 -14.65
C PHE A 221 -16.29 8.93 -13.50
N ARG A 222 -16.28 7.66 -13.86
CA ARG A 222 -16.38 6.54 -12.91
C ARG A 222 -15.25 5.56 -13.10
N ILE A 223 -14.63 5.19 -11.99
CA ILE A 223 -13.66 4.08 -11.89
C ILE A 223 -14.28 3.02 -10.98
N PHE A 224 -14.37 1.80 -11.45
CA PHE A 224 -14.77 0.66 -10.63
C PHE A 224 -13.71 -0.43 -10.70
N ILE A 225 -13.32 -0.94 -9.54
CA ILE A 225 -12.29 -1.95 -9.35
C ILE A 225 -12.85 -3.08 -8.53
N SER A 226 -12.53 -4.32 -8.93
CA SER A 226 -12.81 -5.53 -8.18
C SER A 226 -11.57 -6.43 -8.18
N VAL A 227 -11.07 -6.79 -7.00
CA VAL A 227 -9.89 -7.65 -6.81
C VAL A 227 -10.32 -8.89 -6.03
N PRO A 228 -10.08 -10.12 -6.53
CA PRO A 228 -10.42 -11.33 -5.81
C PRO A 228 -9.52 -11.49 -4.57
N LYS A 229 -10.09 -11.99 -3.48
CA LYS A 229 -9.32 -12.41 -2.32
C LYS A 229 -8.50 -13.66 -2.67
N LYS A 230 -7.24 -13.68 -2.21
CA LYS A 230 -6.43 -14.90 -2.30
C LYS A 230 -7.11 -15.97 -1.45
N ARG A 231 -7.49 -17.10 -2.03
CA ARG A 231 -7.96 -18.24 -1.26
C ARG A 231 -6.85 -18.62 -0.29
N GLN A 232 -7.13 -18.56 0.99
CA GLN A 232 -6.28 -19.26 1.95
C GLN A 232 -6.41 -20.74 1.62
N ASN A 233 -5.36 -21.34 1.05
CA ASN A 233 -5.29 -22.79 1.03
C ASN A 233 -5.28 -23.20 2.50
N GLU A 234 -6.34 -23.88 2.90
CA GLU A 234 -6.35 -24.74 4.07
C GLU A 234 -5.41 -25.91 3.75
N ASP A 235 -4.11 -25.68 3.89
CA ASP A 235 -3.15 -26.75 4.02
C ASP A 235 -3.20 -27.16 5.50
N GLY A 236 -3.81 -28.35 5.71
CA GLY A 236 -3.95 -29.05 6.95
C GLY A 236 -2.63 -29.61 7.52
#